data_0c570d80273fb88526542768a6e3e051
#
_entry.id   0c570d80273fb88526542768a6e3e051
#
_cell.length_a   1.000
_cell.length_b   1.000
_cell.length_c   1.000
_cell.angle_alpha   90.00
_cell.angle_beta   90.00
_cell.angle_gamma   90.00
#
_symmetry.space_group_name_H-M   'P 1'
#
loop_
_entity.id
_entity.type
_entity.pdbx_description
1 polymer ?
#
loop_
_entity_poly.entity_id
_entity_poly.type
_entity_poly.pdbx_seq_one_letter_code
_entity_poly.pdbx_strand_id
1 'polypeptide(L)'
;KSIDMNMPISINLSFGTSNGSHSGTSLLEAYLDYIAGNYRCAFSVGSGNDGAGFGHANGSSYPADAELAIGYPEPSLSIDLWKKYWDEIQLRISAPNNDMLEIPDTITNQAKGFTYRYNLDGTDIYITGGGPSPYSPFQEIFIELMGSQYISPGIWKISLEPISVKDGSWDIWLPSGALRNAQTSFIHASPDITLTIPSTAQNVISVGAYDSRTNRTAAFSGRGYTWAFDSIKPDIIAPGVDIISCSNTGGYTSKTGTSMAAPFVTGAAALLMEWGIVRGNDLYMYGDKLKASLIKGAGENVFTAVSRTASEKTSKNTKYPNPVTGWGTLCLLDSIP
;
A
#
# COMPACT_ATOMS: atom_id res chain seq x y z
N LYS A 1 -27.27 -1.97 -11.56
CA LYS A 1 -27.23 -1.75 -13.04
C LYS A 1 -26.66 -2.94 -13.76
N SER A 2 -25.44 -3.41 -13.46
CA SER A 2 -24.80 -4.58 -14.13
C SER A 2 -25.73 -5.81 -14.07
N ILE A 3 -26.25 -6.13 -12.90
CA ILE A 3 -27.20 -7.23 -12.69
C ILE A 3 -28.47 -7.01 -13.52
N ASP A 4 -29.08 -5.81 -13.42
CA ASP A 4 -30.35 -5.47 -14.12
C ASP A 4 -30.19 -5.53 -15.64
N MET A 5 -29.02 -5.19 -16.15
CA MET A 5 -28.69 -5.22 -17.58
C MET A 5 -28.12 -6.57 -18.03
N ASN A 6 -27.88 -7.50 -17.12
CA ASN A 6 -27.20 -8.78 -17.36
C ASN A 6 -25.86 -8.59 -18.09
N MET A 7 -25.13 -7.52 -17.77
CA MET A 7 -23.84 -7.14 -18.37
C MET A 7 -22.71 -7.24 -17.32
N PRO A 8 -21.52 -7.68 -17.70
CA PRO A 8 -20.37 -7.60 -16.82
C PRO A 8 -19.95 -6.14 -16.60
N ILE A 9 -19.19 -5.88 -15.55
CA ILE A 9 -18.67 -4.54 -15.23
C ILE A 9 -17.20 -4.59 -14.82
N SER A 10 -16.40 -3.71 -15.42
CA SER A 10 -15.03 -3.45 -15.00
C SER A 10 -14.96 -2.11 -14.26
N ILE A 11 -14.39 -2.12 -13.06
CA ILE A 11 -14.40 -0.98 -12.13
C ILE A 11 -12.97 -0.54 -11.86
N ASN A 12 -12.71 0.76 -12.03
CA ASN A 12 -11.43 1.38 -11.71
C ASN A 12 -11.47 2.03 -10.33
N LEU A 13 -10.50 1.69 -9.47
CA LEU A 13 -10.30 2.29 -8.17
C LEU A 13 -8.90 2.93 -8.11
N SER A 14 -8.83 4.20 -8.52
CA SER A 14 -7.59 4.99 -8.47
C SER A 14 -7.48 5.79 -7.17
N PHE A 15 -7.76 5.15 -6.05
CA PHE A 15 -7.58 5.71 -4.70
C PHE A 15 -7.01 4.65 -3.76
N GLY A 16 -6.46 5.09 -2.64
CA GLY A 16 -5.97 4.20 -1.61
C GLY A 16 -5.50 4.96 -0.38
N THR A 17 -5.29 4.22 0.69
CA THR A 17 -4.76 4.71 1.95
C THR A 17 -3.61 3.83 2.42
N SER A 18 -2.67 4.43 3.16
CA SER A 18 -1.63 3.70 3.90
C SER A 18 -2.05 3.36 5.34
N ASN A 19 -3.26 3.76 5.76
CA ASN A 19 -3.77 3.42 7.09
C ASN A 19 -4.43 2.05 7.06
N GLY A 20 -3.99 1.15 7.91
CA GLY A 20 -4.50 -0.20 8.06
C GLY A 20 -3.42 -1.28 7.97
N SER A 21 -3.81 -2.53 8.14
CA SER A 21 -2.89 -3.66 8.32
C SER A 21 -2.12 -4.09 7.07
N HIS A 22 -2.39 -3.56 5.89
CA HIS A 22 -1.82 -4.00 4.61
C HIS A 22 -1.89 -5.53 4.38
N SER A 23 -2.79 -6.20 5.11
CA SER A 23 -2.94 -7.67 5.09
C SER A 23 -3.95 -8.17 4.05
N GLY A 24 -4.70 -7.27 3.40
CA GLY A 24 -5.79 -7.65 2.50
C GLY A 24 -7.07 -8.09 3.23
N THR A 25 -7.20 -7.82 4.53
CA THR A 25 -8.30 -8.32 5.37
C THR A 25 -9.19 -7.23 5.99
N SER A 26 -9.04 -5.97 5.59
CA SER A 26 -9.94 -4.90 6.03
C SER A 26 -11.37 -5.17 5.54
N LEU A 27 -12.36 -4.55 6.19
CA LEU A 27 -13.77 -4.71 5.80
C LEU A 27 -14.02 -4.31 4.35
N LEU A 28 -13.35 -3.25 3.86
CA LEU A 28 -13.44 -2.83 2.46
C LEU A 28 -12.87 -3.91 1.54
N GLU A 29 -11.70 -4.45 1.87
CA GLU A 29 -11.03 -5.47 1.07
C GLU A 29 -11.83 -6.77 1.02
N ALA A 30 -12.32 -7.23 2.18
CA ALA A 30 -13.18 -8.39 2.26
C ALA A 30 -14.49 -8.21 1.44
N TYR A 31 -15.05 -7.00 1.43
CA TYR A 31 -16.22 -6.69 0.61
C TYR A 31 -15.90 -6.72 -0.89
N LEU A 32 -14.77 -6.13 -1.31
CA LEU A 32 -14.33 -6.16 -2.71
C LEU A 32 -14.04 -7.59 -3.17
N ASP A 33 -13.39 -8.39 -2.33
CA ASP A 33 -13.11 -9.79 -2.61
C ASP A 33 -14.40 -10.62 -2.75
N TYR A 34 -15.38 -10.37 -1.88
CA TYR A 34 -16.68 -11.00 -1.99
C TYR A 34 -17.40 -10.64 -3.29
N ILE A 35 -17.39 -9.37 -3.66
CA ILE A 35 -18.05 -8.91 -4.90
C ILE A 35 -17.32 -9.46 -6.13
N ALA A 36 -15.98 -9.41 -6.16
CA ALA A 36 -15.19 -9.94 -7.27
C ALA A 36 -15.38 -11.44 -7.48
N GLY A 37 -15.50 -12.20 -6.38
CA GLY A 37 -15.67 -13.65 -6.43
C GLY A 37 -17.10 -14.12 -6.78
N ASN A 38 -18.13 -13.30 -6.51
CA ASN A 38 -19.52 -13.73 -6.64
C ASN A 38 -20.31 -13.06 -7.77
N TYR A 39 -19.78 -12.00 -8.37
CA TYR A 39 -20.47 -11.26 -9.43
C TYR A 39 -19.60 -11.11 -10.68
N ARG A 40 -20.23 -10.87 -11.82
CA ARG A 40 -19.54 -10.64 -13.10
C ARG A 40 -18.87 -9.27 -13.13
N CYS A 41 -17.90 -9.08 -12.24
CA CYS A 41 -17.15 -7.82 -12.15
C CYS A 41 -15.66 -8.06 -12.00
N ALA A 42 -14.86 -7.02 -12.29
CA ALA A 42 -13.45 -6.95 -11.98
C ALA A 42 -13.13 -5.58 -11.41
N PHE A 43 -12.21 -5.54 -10.44
CA PHE A 43 -11.70 -4.30 -9.86
C PHE A 43 -10.21 -4.16 -10.20
N SER A 44 -9.84 -3.06 -10.84
CA SER A 44 -8.43 -2.68 -11.03
C SER A 44 -8.09 -1.56 -10.05
N VAL A 45 -7.08 -1.77 -9.23
CA VAL A 45 -6.72 -0.88 -8.12
C VAL A 45 -5.27 -0.46 -8.27
N GLY A 46 -4.99 0.86 -8.19
CA GLY A 46 -3.62 1.36 -8.18
C GLY A 46 -2.88 0.90 -6.93
N SER A 47 -1.62 0.44 -7.10
CA SER A 47 -0.82 -0.12 -6.01
C SER A 47 -0.33 0.91 -4.98
N GLY A 48 -0.49 2.21 -5.26
CA GLY A 48 0.02 3.31 -4.42
C GLY A 48 1.24 3.99 -5.02
N ASN A 49 1.60 5.16 -4.47
CA ASN A 49 2.66 6.02 -5.02
C ASN A 49 3.80 6.27 -4.01
N ASP A 50 3.91 5.47 -2.96
CA ASP A 50 4.90 5.63 -1.88
C ASP A 50 6.04 4.60 -1.92
N GLY A 51 6.24 3.87 -3.03
CA GLY A 51 7.32 2.89 -3.18
C GLY A 51 8.74 3.45 -2.94
N ALA A 52 8.96 4.74 -3.19
CA ALA A 52 10.19 5.46 -2.84
C ALA A 52 9.90 6.69 -1.95
N GLY A 53 8.74 6.72 -1.29
CA GLY A 53 8.26 7.88 -0.52
C GLY A 53 8.78 7.95 0.91
N PHE A 54 9.57 6.98 1.37
CA PHE A 54 10.11 6.91 2.73
C PHE A 54 9.04 6.96 3.85
N GLY A 55 7.82 6.51 3.53
CA GLY A 55 6.69 6.50 4.45
C GLY A 55 6.49 5.18 5.20
N HIS A 56 7.36 4.19 5.00
CA HIS A 56 7.28 2.89 5.66
C HIS A 56 8.62 2.52 6.31
N ALA A 57 8.57 1.99 7.52
CA ALA A 57 9.70 1.35 8.18
C ALA A 57 9.24 0.03 8.81
N ASN A 58 10.14 -0.93 8.91
CA ASN A 58 9.83 -2.25 9.47
C ASN A 58 11.04 -2.90 10.12
N GLY A 59 10.77 -3.96 10.87
CA GLY A 59 11.79 -4.79 11.46
C GLY A 59 11.27 -6.19 11.83
N SER A 60 12.20 -7.05 12.20
CA SER A 60 11.95 -8.46 12.58
C SER A 60 12.46 -8.80 13.98
N SER A 61 12.77 -7.82 14.78
CA SER A 61 13.28 -7.99 16.15
C SER A 61 13.04 -6.75 17.00
N TYR A 62 13.09 -6.93 18.32
CA TYR A 62 13.13 -5.88 19.32
C TYR A 62 14.42 -6.04 20.15
N PRO A 63 14.97 -4.96 20.79
CA PRO A 63 14.47 -3.59 20.71
C PRO A 63 14.66 -2.98 19.33
N ALA A 64 13.81 -2.01 18.99
CA ALA A 64 13.86 -1.32 17.72
C ALA A 64 13.53 0.18 17.90
N ASP A 65 14.15 1.00 17.06
CA ASP A 65 13.89 2.44 16.96
C ASP A 65 13.46 2.78 15.54
N ALA A 66 12.33 3.45 15.40
CA ALA A 66 11.91 4.09 14.16
C ALA A 66 12.15 5.61 14.29
N GLU A 67 13.14 6.11 13.59
CA GLU A 67 13.48 7.54 13.56
C GLU A 67 12.70 8.23 12.43
N LEU A 68 11.98 9.29 12.81
CA LEU A 68 11.07 10.03 11.95
C LEU A 68 11.52 11.50 11.88
N ALA A 69 11.95 11.94 10.71
CA ALA A 69 12.14 13.36 10.45
C ALA A 69 10.78 14.01 10.17
N ILE A 70 10.43 15.04 10.93
CA ILE A 70 9.22 15.87 10.69
C ILE A 70 9.66 17.23 10.13
N GLY A 71 9.19 17.53 8.91
CA GLY A 71 9.44 18.78 8.22
C GLY A 71 8.54 19.92 8.73
N TYR A 72 8.83 21.16 8.29
CA TYR A 72 8.03 22.33 8.59
C TYR A 72 7.44 22.93 7.31
N PRO A 73 6.16 23.32 7.30
CA PRO A 73 5.13 23.13 8.33
C PRO A 73 4.48 21.73 8.27
N GLU A 74 4.23 21.10 9.41
CA GLU A 74 3.45 19.87 9.53
C GLU A 74 2.40 20.06 10.64
N PRO A 75 1.12 20.28 10.32
CA PRO A 75 0.10 20.58 11.34
C PRO A 75 -0.33 19.33 12.14
N SER A 76 -0.38 18.20 11.48
CA SER A 76 -0.72 16.90 12.09
C SER A 76 -0.10 15.77 11.30
N LEU A 77 0.20 14.66 11.98
CA LEU A 77 0.75 13.46 11.36
C LEU A 77 0.21 12.22 12.06
N SER A 78 -0.42 11.35 11.28
CA SER A 78 -0.79 10.02 11.74
C SER A 78 0.34 9.04 11.49
N ILE A 79 0.54 8.12 12.42
CA ILE A 79 1.55 7.07 12.40
C ILE A 79 0.84 5.78 12.76
N ASP A 80 0.88 4.80 11.86
CA ASP A 80 0.15 3.55 11.99
C ASP A 80 1.12 2.40 12.23
N LEU A 81 1.26 1.97 13.48
CA LEU A 81 2.15 0.89 13.91
C LEU A 81 1.37 -0.42 14.04
N TRP A 82 1.87 -1.44 13.39
CA TRP A 82 1.32 -2.79 13.43
C TRP A 82 2.35 -3.81 13.90
N LYS A 83 1.93 -4.72 14.78
CA LYS A 83 2.72 -5.82 15.29
C LYS A 83 1.84 -7.07 15.50
N LYS A 84 2.45 -8.21 15.78
CA LYS A 84 1.70 -9.36 16.26
C LYS A 84 1.10 -9.07 17.64
N TYR A 85 -0.17 -9.42 17.85
CA TYR A 85 -0.85 -9.09 19.12
C TYR A 85 -0.26 -9.84 20.33
N TRP A 86 0.40 -10.98 20.12
CA TRP A 86 1.05 -11.75 21.19
C TRP A 86 2.45 -11.27 21.58
N ASP A 87 3.01 -10.32 20.85
CA ASP A 87 4.25 -9.66 21.23
C ASP A 87 3.91 -8.46 22.15
N GLU A 88 4.42 -8.50 23.36
CA GLU A 88 4.26 -7.43 24.33
C GLU A 88 5.46 -6.51 24.30
N ILE A 89 5.22 -5.23 24.10
CA ILE A 89 6.26 -4.21 24.00
C ILE A 89 5.96 -3.02 24.90
N GLN A 90 7.02 -2.34 25.33
CA GLN A 90 7.00 -1.01 25.91
C GLN A 90 7.22 0.01 24.79
N LEU A 91 6.25 0.88 24.57
CA LEU A 91 6.33 1.95 23.57
C LEU A 91 6.87 3.22 24.23
N ARG A 92 7.87 3.88 23.60
CA ARG A 92 8.35 5.21 23.98
C ARG A 92 8.36 6.14 22.78
N ILE A 93 8.06 7.40 23.01
CA ILE A 93 8.10 8.45 21.99
C ILE A 93 9.00 9.56 22.51
N SER A 94 10.05 9.89 21.74
CA SER A 94 10.96 10.99 22.06
C SER A 94 10.80 12.13 21.05
N ALA A 95 10.71 13.35 21.55
CA ALA A 95 10.64 14.58 20.77
C ALA A 95 12.06 15.10 20.40
N PRO A 96 12.18 16.04 19.45
CA PRO A 96 13.47 16.61 19.04
C PRO A 96 14.27 17.32 20.18
N ASN A 97 13.60 17.80 21.21
CA ASN A 97 14.22 18.40 22.39
C ASN A 97 14.75 17.37 23.42
N ASN A 98 14.66 16.06 23.11
CA ASN A 98 14.94 14.91 23.96
C ASN A 98 13.96 14.67 25.12
N ASP A 99 12.85 15.38 25.17
CA ASP A 99 11.76 14.98 26.05
C ASP A 99 11.23 13.63 25.62
N MET A 100 10.89 12.77 26.59
CA MET A 100 10.46 11.40 26.32
C MET A 100 9.14 11.09 27.02
N LEU A 101 8.25 10.50 26.30
CA LEU A 101 7.01 9.92 26.81
C LEU A 101 7.12 8.38 26.80
N GLU A 102 6.97 7.78 27.97
CA GLU A 102 6.84 6.34 28.12
C GLU A 102 5.36 5.97 28.23
N ILE A 103 4.89 5.13 27.31
CA ILE A 103 3.50 4.66 27.29
C ILE A 103 3.42 3.45 28.22
N PRO A 104 2.55 3.43 29.26
CA PRO A 104 2.44 2.27 30.12
C PRO A 104 2.19 0.97 29.36
N ASP A 105 2.92 -0.09 29.67
CA ASP A 105 2.84 -1.43 29.06
C ASP A 105 1.44 -2.04 29.14
N THR A 106 0.73 -1.76 30.24
CA THR A 106 -0.67 -2.14 30.45
C THR A 106 -1.61 -1.54 29.40
N ILE A 107 -1.16 -0.55 28.64
CA ILE A 107 -1.94 0.13 27.60
C ILE A 107 -1.72 -0.55 26.25
N THR A 108 -0.46 -0.74 25.86
CA THR A 108 -0.09 -1.26 24.55
C THR A 108 -0.41 -2.76 24.38
N ASN A 109 -0.62 -3.47 25.48
CA ASN A 109 -0.83 -4.91 25.51
C ASN A 109 -2.26 -5.30 25.94
N GLN A 110 -3.21 -4.35 25.96
CA GLN A 110 -4.59 -4.63 26.35
C GLN A 110 -5.38 -5.37 25.25
N ALA A 111 -6.22 -6.33 25.71
CA ALA A 111 -7.18 -7.01 24.85
C ALA A 111 -8.40 -6.12 24.48
N LYS A 112 -8.54 -4.94 25.05
CA LYS A 112 -9.61 -3.99 24.79
C LYS A 112 -9.06 -2.74 24.12
N GLY A 113 -9.85 -2.09 23.28
CA GLY A 113 -9.50 -0.80 22.70
C GLY A 113 -9.20 0.25 23.77
N PHE A 114 -8.24 1.10 23.51
CA PHE A 114 -7.82 2.21 24.37
C PHE A 114 -7.63 3.49 23.57
N THR A 115 -7.75 4.63 24.23
CA THR A 115 -7.36 5.93 23.67
C THR A 115 -6.77 6.77 24.81
N TYR A 116 -5.57 7.30 24.58
CA TYR A 116 -4.87 8.16 25.54
C TYR A 116 -4.41 9.44 24.85
N ARG A 117 -4.32 10.50 25.64
CA ARG A 117 -3.81 11.80 25.21
C ARG A 117 -2.67 12.24 26.10
N TYR A 118 -1.61 12.66 25.48
CA TYR A 118 -0.42 13.23 26.12
C TYR A 118 -0.05 14.55 25.44
N ASN A 119 0.82 15.33 26.07
CA ASN A 119 1.48 16.46 25.44
C ASN A 119 2.98 16.34 25.63
N LEU A 120 3.73 16.46 24.55
CA LEU A 120 5.18 16.37 24.53
C LEU A 120 5.70 17.46 23.60
N ASP A 121 6.61 18.31 24.11
CA ASP A 121 7.19 19.42 23.33
C ASP A 121 6.14 20.29 22.60
N GLY A 122 5.04 20.62 23.28
CA GLY A 122 3.95 21.43 22.72
C GLY A 122 3.10 20.72 21.65
N THR A 123 3.36 19.44 21.39
CA THR A 123 2.59 18.59 20.48
C THR A 123 1.65 17.69 21.27
N ASP A 124 0.37 17.70 20.95
CA ASP A 124 -0.59 16.74 21.47
C ASP A 124 -0.41 15.40 20.78
N ILE A 125 -0.29 14.34 21.55
CA ILE A 125 -0.11 12.97 21.08
C ILE A 125 -1.33 12.15 21.49
N TYR A 126 -2.05 11.64 20.52
CA TYR A 126 -3.16 10.71 20.74
C TYR A 126 -2.68 9.32 20.38
N ILE A 127 -2.88 8.36 21.28
CA ILE A 127 -2.52 6.96 21.06
C ILE A 127 -3.78 6.13 21.23
N THR A 128 -4.14 5.45 20.16
CA THR A 128 -5.30 4.57 20.11
C THR A 128 -4.86 3.17 19.68
N GLY A 129 -5.36 2.15 20.31
CA GLY A 129 -5.07 0.78 19.93
C GLY A 129 -6.27 -0.13 20.14
N GLY A 130 -6.32 -1.19 19.38
CA GLY A 130 -7.32 -2.23 19.47
C GLY A 130 -6.78 -3.52 20.09
N GLY A 131 -7.68 -4.31 20.65
CA GLY A 131 -7.38 -5.70 20.98
C GLY A 131 -7.34 -6.56 19.70
N PRO A 132 -6.96 -7.85 19.86
CA PRO A 132 -6.89 -8.76 18.72
C PRO A 132 -8.26 -8.90 18.05
N SER A 133 -8.27 -8.84 16.73
CA SER A 133 -9.46 -9.12 15.93
C SER A 133 -9.57 -10.63 15.65
N PRO A 134 -10.77 -11.22 15.60
CA PRO A 134 -10.93 -12.61 15.19
C PRO A 134 -10.50 -12.86 13.73
N TYR A 135 -10.30 -11.80 12.96
CA TYR A 135 -9.93 -11.86 11.54
C TYR A 135 -8.45 -11.55 11.29
N SER A 136 -7.69 -11.15 12.32
CA SER A 136 -6.30 -10.74 12.14
C SER A 136 -5.46 -11.06 13.38
N PRO A 137 -4.26 -11.65 13.21
CA PRO A 137 -3.31 -11.87 14.29
C PRO A 137 -2.52 -10.60 14.64
N PHE A 138 -2.82 -9.48 14.02
CA PHE A 138 -2.10 -8.24 14.19
C PHE A 138 -2.83 -7.29 15.14
N GLN A 139 -2.06 -6.46 15.82
CA GLN A 139 -2.53 -5.37 16.67
C GLN A 139 -2.08 -4.04 16.07
N GLU A 140 -3.04 -3.13 15.94
CA GLU A 140 -2.80 -1.74 15.57
C GLU A 140 -2.51 -0.90 16.80
N ILE A 141 -1.52 -0.02 16.70
CA ILE A 141 -1.26 1.09 17.62
C ILE A 141 -1.20 2.34 16.73
N PHE A 142 -2.29 3.10 16.72
CA PHE A 142 -2.41 4.31 15.94
C PHE A 142 -1.98 5.51 16.80
N ILE A 143 -1.01 6.27 16.30
CA ILE A 143 -0.44 7.45 16.95
C ILE A 143 -0.75 8.66 16.10
N GLU A 144 -1.38 9.67 16.65
CA GLU A 144 -1.64 10.94 15.99
C GLU A 144 -0.92 12.06 16.72
N LEU A 145 -0.03 12.75 16.02
CA LEU A 145 0.65 13.94 16.48
C LEU A 145 -0.11 15.16 15.96
N MET A 146 -0.44 16.09 16.86
CA MET A 146 -1.15 17.34 16.53
C MET A 146 -0.42 18.52 17.15
N GLY A 147 0.16 19.37 16.33
CA GLY A 147 0.73 20.62 16.81
C GLY A 147 -0.37 21.63 17.14
N SER A 148 -0.14 22.54 18.11
CA SER A 148 -1.05 23.67 18.36
C SER A 148 -1.23 24.56 17.12
N GLN A 149 -0.21 24.73 16.34
CA GLN A 149 -0.17 25.25 14.98
C GLN A 149 0.54 24.26 14.06
N TYR A 150 1.73 23.80 14.47
CA TYR A 150 2.54 22.80 13.79
C TYR A 150 3.23 21.91 14.84
N ILE A 151 3.53 20.68 14.45
CA ILE A 151 4.34 19.73 15.22
C ILE A 151 5.77 20.29 15.30
N SER A 152 6.45 20.14 16.42
CA SER A 152 7.87 20.49 16.57
C SER A 152 8.70 19.81 15.49
N PRO A 153 9.34 20.58 14.57
CA PRO A 153 10.12 20.00 13.50
C PRO A 153 11.44 19.41 14.01
N GLY A 154 11.90 18.35 13.36
CA GLY A 154 13.14 17.68 13.74
C GLY A 154 12.97 16.16 13.78
N ILE A 155 13.85 15.48 14.50
CA ILE A 155 13.85 14.02 14.58
C ILE A 155 13.05 13.58 15.79
N TRP A 156 11.94 12.93 15.53
CA TRP A 156 11.16 12.17 16.50
C TRP A 156 11.60 10.72 16.46
N LYS A 157 11.50 10.03 17.61
CA LYS A 157 11.87 8.63 17.71
C LYS A 157 10.76 7.83 18.40
N ILE A 158 10.40 6.72 17.77
CA ILE A 158 9.46 5.73 18.29
C ILE A 158 10.28 4.51 18.65
N SER A 159 10.41 4.22 19.95
CA SER A 159 11.18 3.09 20.46
C SER A 159 10.25 1.97 20.90
N LEU A 160 10.56 0.76 20.45
CA LEU A 160 9.83 -0.47 20.71
C LEU A 160 10.73 -1.39 21.56
N GLU A 161 10.48 -1.42 22.88
CA GLU A 161 11.27 -2.22 23.81
C GLU A 161 10.57 -3.54 24.12
N PRO A 162 11.26 -4.68 24.11
CA PRO A 162 10.63 -5.97 24.33
C PRO A 162 10.26 -6.19 25.80
N ILE A 163 9.06 -6.70 26.03
CA ILE A 163 8.62 -7.25 27.34
C ILE A 163 8.51 -8.76 27.21
N SER A 164 7.73 -9.26 26.25
CA SER A 164 7.55 -10.66 25.93
C SER A 164 7.35 -10.82 24.43
N VAL A 165 8.30 -11.44 23.74
CA VAL A 165 8.35 -11.52 22.28
C VAL A 165 8.35 -12.97 21.82
N LYS A 166 7.48 -13.28 20.83
CA LYS A 166 7.37 -14.57 20.18
C LYS A 166 7.69 -14.53 18.69
N ASP A 167 7.38 -13.40 18.04
CA ASP A 167 7.57 -13.22 16.59
C ASP A 167 8.64 -12.15 16.33
N GLY A 168 8.45 -10.93 16.83
CA GLY A 168 9.38 -9.82 16.69
C GLY A 168 9.13 -8.93 15.47
N SER A 169 8.23 -9.28 14.57
CA SER A 169 7.92 -8.47 13.38
C SER A 169 7.04 -7.27 13.73
N TRP A 170 7.39 -6.14 13.12
CA TRP A 170 6.62 -4.91 13.20
C TRP A 170 6.77 -4.11 11.92
N ASP A 171 5.72 -3.36 11.61
CA ASP A 171 5.67 -2.44 10.47
C ASP A 171 5.02 -1.13 10.92
N ILE A 172 5.46 -0.01 10.34
CA ILE A 172 4.98 1.32 10.67
C ILE A 172 4.86 2.16 9.42
N TRP A 173 3.69 2.78 9.23
CA TRP A 173 3.40 3.60 8.07
C TRP A 173 3.07 5.03 8.44
N LEU A 174 3.45 5.95 7.56
CA LEU A 174 3.00 7.34 7.51
C LEU A 174 1.90 7.47 6.45
N PRO A 175 1.11 8.56 6.49
CA PRO A 175 0.22 8.91 5.39
C PRO A 175 0.97 9.01 4.07
N SER A 176 0.26 8.82 2.95
CA SER A 176 0.82 9.01 1.62
C SER A 176 1.59 10.34 1.52
N GLY A 177 2.71 10.33 0.79
CA GLY A 177 3.55 11.52 0.60
C GLY A 177 2.82 12.75 0.09
N ALA A 178 1.65 12.57 -0.55
CA ALA A 178 0.77 13.67 -0.95
C ALA A 178 0.03 14.35 0.21
N LEU A 179 -0.03 13.70 1.38
CA LEU A 179 -0.79 14.15 2.56
C LEU A 179 0.10 14.64 3.71
N ARG A 180 1.40 14.67 3.54
CA ARG A 180 2.39 15.12 4.52
C ARG A 180 3.42 16.06 3.89
N ASN A 181 4.15 16.77 4.72
CA ASN A 181 5.26 17.61 4.26
C ASN A 181 6.29 16.75 3.51
N ALA A 182 6.85 17.27 2.42
CA ALA A 182 7.83 16.56 1.60
C ALA A 182 9.13 16.17 2.35
N GLN A 183 9.43 16.83 3.46
CA GLN A 183 10.57 16.54 4.33
C GLN A 183 10.20 15.60 5.48
N THR A 184 8.91 15.24 5.64
CA THR A 184 8.47 14.29 6.67
C THR A 184 8.62 12.87 6.14
N SER A 185 9.49 12.08 6.80
CA SER A 185 9.83 10.73 6.36
C SER A 185 10.58 9.94 7.43
N PHE A 186 10.54 8.61 7.36
CA PHE A 186 11.46 7.78 8.12
C PHE A 186 12.90 7.93 7.63
N ILE A 187 13.86 7.97 8.55
CA ILE A 187 15.29 8.05 8.22
C ILE A 187 15.76 6.71 7.64
N HIS A 188 15.33 5.62 8.25
CA HIS A 188 15.59 4.26 7.81
C HIS A 188 14.33 3.61 7.23
N ALA A 189 13.90 4.11 6.06
CA ALA A 189 12.70 3.65 5.40
C ALA A 189 12.92 2.36 4.60
N SER A 190 11.89 1.52 4.57
CA SER A 190 11.79 0.34 3.70
C SER A 190 10.93 0.66 2.47
N PRO A 191 11.37 0.31 1.25
CA PRO A 191 10.56 0.45 0.05
C PRO A 191 9.53 -0.68 -0.12
N ASP A 192 9.65 -1.74 0.66
CA ASP A 192 8.77 -2.90 0.57
C ASP A 192 7.50 -2.68 1.42
N ILE A 193 6.44 -3.43 1.11
CA ILE A 193 5.12 -3.34 1.76
C ILE A 193 4.56 -1.90 1.73
N THR A 194 4.71 -1.25 0.56
CA THR A 194 4.20 0.10 0.28
C THR A 194 2.94 0.11 -0.59
N LEU A 195 2.28 -1.03 -0.71
CA LEU A 195 0.96 -1.15 -1.33
C LEU A 195 -0.08 -0.40 -0.49
N THR A 196 -0.97 0.33 -1.15
CA THR A 196 -2.09 0.98 -0.46
C THR A 196 -3.30 0.05 -0.36
N ILE A 197 -4.13 0.25 0.65
CA ILE A 197 -5.43 -0.39 0.78
C ILE A 197 -6.42 0.38 -0.13
N PRO A 198 -7.23 -0.28 -0.99
CA PRO A 198 -7.51 -1.72 -1.03
C PRO A 198 -6.72 -2.52 -2.09
N SER A 199 -5.56 -2.06 -2.55
CA SER A 199 -4.75 -2.80 -3.52
C SER A 199 -4.23 -4.13 -2.97
N THR A 200 -4.17 -4.28 -1.65
CA THR A 200 -3.79 -5.50 -0.94
C THR A 200 -4.88 -6.57 -0.91
N ALA A 201 -6.13 -6.26 -1.28
CA ALA A 201 -7.21 -7.23 -1.39
C ALA A 201 -6.86 -8.39 -2.36
N GLN A 202 -7.33 -9.60 -2.07
CA GLN A 202 -6.91 -10.81 -2.77
C GLN A 202 -7.43 -10.87 -4.20
N ASN A 203 -8.72 -10.59 -4.40
CA ASN A 203 -9.41 -10.80 -5.69
C ASN A 203 -9.41 -9.56 -6.58
N VAL A 204 -8.91 -8.41 -6.11
CA VAL A 204 -8.71 -7.25 -6.97
C VAL A 204 -7.44 -7.42 -7.82
N ILE A 205 -7.38 -6.75 -8.94
CA ILE A 205 -6.19 -6.65 -9.78
C ILE A 205 -5.39 -5.44 -9.32
N SER A 206 -4.32 -5.68 -8.58
CA SER A 206 -3.39 -4.65 -8.12
C SER A 206 -2.48 -4.22 -9.26
N VAL A 207 -2.41 -2.92 -9.55
CA VAL A 207 -1.74 -2.37 -10.71
C VAL A 207 -0.62 -1.42 -10.31
N GLY A 208 0.61 -1.82 -10.59
CA GLY A 208 1.77 -0.95 -10.47
C GLY A 208 2.01 -0.12 -11.73
N ALA A 209 2.97 0.79 -11.67
CA ALA A 209 3.29 1.72 -12.74
C ALA A 209 4.70 1.53 -13.31
N TYR A 210 4.83 1.72 -14.63
CA TYR A 210 6.11 1.85 -15.30
C TYR A 210 6.12 3.03 -16.29
N ASP A 211 7.31 3.51 -16.65
CA ASP A 211 7.50 4.49 -17.72
C ASP A 211 7.68 3.77 -19.05
N SER A 212 6.70 3.91 -19.94
CA SER A 212 6.69 3.26 -21.26
C SER A 212 7.76 3.81 -22.23
N ARG A 213 8.35 4.98 -21.96
CA ARG A 213 9.41 5.56 -22.80
C ARG A 213 10.78 4.95 -22.48
N THR A 214 10.99 4.60 -21.22
CA THR A 214 12.26 4.04 -20.74
C THR A 214 12.19 2.54 -20.46
N ASN A 215 10.98 1.95 -20.47
CA ASN A 215 10.70 0.58 -20.05
C ASN A 215 11.23 0.26 -18.65
N ARG A 216 11.10 1.20 -17.70
CA ARG A 216 11.51 1.04 -16.31
C ARG A 216 10.34 1.18 -15.37
N THR A 217 10.32 0.39 -14.31
CA THR A 217 9.34 0.58 -13.25
C THR A 217 9.45 1.98 -12.66
N ALA A 218 8.32 2.59 -12.37
CA ALA A 218 8.30 3.88 -11.71
C ALA A 218 8.74 3.71 -10.25
N ALA A 219 9.67 4.54 -9.79
CA ALA A 219 10.22 4.44 -8.44
C ALA A 219 9.16 4.63 -7.36
N PHE A 220 8.14 5.42 -7.64
CA PHE A 220 7.02 5.66 -6.73
C PHE A 220 6.04 4.49 -6.63
N SER A 221 6.03 3.56 -7.60
CA SER A 221 5.05 2.46 -7.63
C SER A 221 5.09 1.65 -6.34
N GLY A 222 3.95 1.53 -5.67
CA GLY A 222 3.79 0.70 -4.49
C GLY A 222 4.10 -0.76 -4.81
N ARG A 223 4.76 -1.45 -3.87
CA ARG A 223 5.30 -2.79 -4.05
C ARG A 223 5.28 -3.60 -2.76
N GLY A 224 5.44 -4.90 -2.89
CA GLY A 224 5.68 -5.77 -1.76
C GLY A 224 4.86 -7.04 -1.77
N TYR A 225 4.78 -7.59 -0.58
CA TYR A 225 3.95 -8.75 -0.26
C TYR A 225 2.73 -8.28 0.52
N THR A 226 1.65 -9.04 0.49
CA THR A 226 0.60 -8.85 1.49
C THR A 226 1.05 -9.55 2.77
N TRP A 227 0.91 -8.89 3.89
CA TRP A 227 1.42 -9.33 5.18
C TRP A 227 0.83 -10.67 5.65
N ALA A 228 -0.45 -10.92 5.31
CA ALA A 228 -1.15 -12.12 5.79
C ALA A 228 -0.90 -13.38 4.94
N PHE A 229 -0.58 -13.22 3.65
CA PHE A 229 -0.60 -14.34 2.70
C PHE A 229 0.67 -14.48 1.87
N ASP A 230 1.71 -13.69 2.13
CA ASP A 230 2.94 -13.61 1.31
C ASP A 230 2.65 -13.49 -0.20
N SER A 231 1.45 -12.96 -0.54
CA SER A 231 1.05 -12.80 -1.92
C SER A 231 1.83 -11.68 -2.57
N ILE A 232 2.46 -11.99 -3.70
CA ILE A 232 3.18 -10.99 -4.47
C ILE A 232 2.19 -10.01 -5.10
N LYS A 233 2.42 -8.71 -4.85
CA LYS A 233 1.72 -7.60 -5.48
C LYS A 233 2.69 -6.44 -5.78
N PRO A 234 2.39 -5.60 -6.79
CA PRO A 234 1.18 -5.61 -7.63
C PRO A 234 1.03 -6.91 -8.42
N ASP A 235 -0.18 -7.19 -8.94
CA ASP A 235 -0.38 -8.37 -9.81
C ASP A 235 0.29 -8.15 -11.16
N ILE A 236 0.11 -6.97 -11.75
CA ILE A 236 0.69 -6.56 -13.04
C ILE A 236 1.04 -5.07 -13.01
N ILE A 237 1.85 -4.62 -13.97
CA ILE A 237 2.16 -3.20 -14.16
C ILE A 237 1.66 -2.68 -15.50
N ALA A 238 1.31 -1.41 -15.56
CA ALA A 238 0.87 -0.72 -16.77
C ALA A 238 1.54 0.67 -16.88
N PRO A 239 1.48 1.35 -18.05
CA PRO A 239 2.02 2.69 -18.21
C PRO A 239 1.41 3.66 -17.19
N GLY A 240 2.24 4.36 -16.41
CA GLY A 240 1.76 5.26 -15.36
C GLY A 240 2.55 6.57 -15.25
N VAL A 241 3.46 6.84 -16.20
CA VAL A 241 4.28 8.06 -16.21
C VAL A 241 3.93 8.91 -17.41
N ASP A 242 3.63 10.20 -17.18
CA ASP A 242 3.27 11.18 -18.20
C ASP A 242 2.12 10.75 -19.12
N ILE A 243 1.08 10.19 -18.54
CA ILE A 243 -0.10 9.71 -19.27
C ILE A 243 -1.01 10.89 -19.62
N ILE A 244 -1.23 11.09 -20.91
CA ILE A 244 -2.09 12.14 -21.43
C ILE A 244 -3.54 11.65 -21.44
N SER A 245 -4.43 12.41 -20.83
CA SER A 245 -5.86 12.13 -20.79
C SER A 245 -6.68 13.45 -20.68
N CYS A 246 -8.00 13.34 -20.73
CA CYS A 246 -8.92 14.47 -20.60
C CYS A 246 -8.72 15.20 -19.28
N SER A 247 -8.73 16.53 -19.33
CA SER A 247 -8.71 17.39 -18.14
C SER A 247 -10.14 17.73 -17.70
N ASN A 248 -10.35 17.87 -16.40
CA ASN A 248 -11.62 18.35 -15.83
C ASN A 248 -11.91 19.83 -16.15
N THR A 249 -10.90 20.57 -16.59
CA THR A 249 -11.04 21.98 -17.04
C THR A 249 -11.17 22.11 -18.56
N GLY A 250 -11.30 21.00 -19.28
CA GLY A 250 -11.33 20.92 -20.74
C GLY A 250 -9.93 20.70 -21.35
N GLY A 251 -9.91 20.13 -22.56
CA GLY A 251 -8.66 19.74 -23.24
C GLY A 251 -8.00 18.51 -22.63
N TYR A 252 -6.67 18.48 -22.68
CA TYR A 252 -5.86 17.34 -22.24
C TYR A 252 -4.81 17.79 -21.21
N THR A 253 -4.44 16.88 -20.32
CA THR A 253 -3.37 17.06 -19.34
C THR A 253 -2.56 15.78 -19.17
N SER A 254 -1.30 15.93 -18.81
CA SER A 254 -0.43 14.81 -18.46
C SER A 254 -0.43 14.59 -16.95
N LYS A 255 -0.54 13.34 -16.52
CA LYS A 255 -0.45 12.95 -15.10
C LYS A 255 0.40 11.71 -14.93
N THR A 256 0.97 11.57 -13.72
CA THR A 256 1.83 10.45 -13.33
C THR A 256 1.31 9.82 -12.04
N GLY A 257 1.29 8.50 -11.97
CA GLY A 257 0.85 7.72 -10.79
C GLY A 257 0.30 6.35 -11.16
N THR A 258 0.19 5.47 -10.20
CA THR A 258 -0.52 4.19 -10.37
C THR A 258 -2.01 4.38 -10.66
N SER A 259 -2.57 5.54 -10.28
CA SER A 259 -3.90 6.00 -10.68
C SER A 259 -4.07 6.14 -12.20
N MET A 260 -2.97 6.34 -12.94
CA MET A 260 -2.96 6.41 -14.41
C MET A 260 -2.71 5.03 -15.03
N ALA A 261 -2.05 4.14 -14.31
CA ALA A 261 -1.82 2.76 -14.75
C ALA A 261 -3.08 1.88 -14.63
N ALA A 262 -3.82 1.99 -13.54
CA ALA A 262 -5.03 1.17 -13.27
C ALA A 262 -6.09 1.25 -14.38
N PRO A 263 -6.41 2.41 -15.00
CA PRO A 263 -7.38 2.49 -16.08
C PRO A 263 -7.04 1.66 -17.32
N PHE A 264 -5.76 1.45 -17.64
CA PHE A 264 -5.35 0.57 -18.74
C PHE A 264 -5.80 -0.88 -18.48
N VAL A 265 -5.61 -1.33 -17.25
CA VAL A 265 -6.02 -2.67 -16.84
C VAL A 265 -7.54 -2.78 -16.77
N THR A 266 -8.23 -1.73 -16.31
CA THR A 266 -9.70 -1.67 -16.32
C THR A 266 -10.26 -1.79 -17.74
N GLY A 267 -9.64 -1.10 -18.71
CA GLY A 267 -10.02 -1.20 -20.13
C GLY A 267 -9.75 -2.59 -20.70
N ALA A 268 -8.59 -3.16 -20.39
CA ALA A 268 -8.24 -4.53 -20.80
C ALA A 268 -9.22 -5.57 -20.23
N ALA A 269 -9.58 -5.45 -18.94
CA ALA A 269 -10.58 -6.29 -18.31
C ALA A 269 -11.95 -6.18 -18.97
N ALA A 270 -12.38 -4.96 -19.31
CA ALA A 270 -13.64 -4.74 -20.04
C ALA A 270 -13.65 -5.42 -21.42
N LEU A 271 -12.54 -5.34 -22.16
CA LEU A 271 -12.40 -5.99 -23.47
C LEU A 271 -12.37 -7.52 -23.36
N LEU A 272 -11.70 -8.08 -22.34
CA LEU A 272 -11.75 -9.52 -22.07
C LEU A 272 -13.16 -10.00 -21.70
N MET A 273 -13.88 -9.23 -20.88
CA MET A 273 -15.27 -9.52 -20.55
C MET A 273 -16.20 -9.41 -21.76
N GLU A 274 -15.98 -8.44 -22.65
CA GLU A 274 -16.72 -8.35 -23.92
C GLU A 274 -16.47 -9.60 -24.76
N TRP A 275 -15.21 -9.95 -25.00
CA TRP A 275 -14.84 -11.13 -25.76
C TRP A 275 -15.42 -12.41 -25.16
N GLY A 276 -15.27 -12.60 -23.84
CA GLY A 276 -15.71 -13.81 -23.16
C GLY A 276 -17.21 -13.86 -22.96
N ILE A 277 -17.74 -12.94 -22.16
CA ILE A 277 -19.12 -13.00 -21.67
C ILE A 277 -20.11 -12.49 -22.71
N VAL A 278 -19.87 -11.30 -23.28
CA VAL A 278 -20.86 -10.68 -24.19
C VAL A 278 -20.90 -11.39 -25.53
N ARG A 279 -19.74 -11.79 -26.07
CA ARG A 279 -19.65 -12.54 -27.33
C ARG A 279 -19.79 -14.06 -27.16
N GLY A 280 -19.88 -14.55 -25.92
CA GLY A 280 -20.17 -15.95 -25.60
C GLY A 280 -18.98 -16.91 -25.75
N ASN A 281 -17.73 -16.42 -25.90
CA ASN A 281 -16.55 -17.28 -26.01
C ASN A 281 -16.20 -17.94 -24.66
N ASP A 282 -16.41 -17.24 -23.55
CA ASP A 282 -16.16 -17.72 -22.20
C ASP A 282 -17.04 -16.98 -21.19
N LEU A 283 -18.13 -17.58 -20.76
CA LEU A 283 -19.14 -16.98 -19.86
C LEU A 283 -18.61 -16.72 -18.44
N TYR A 284 -17.45 -17.26 -18.11
CA TYR A 284 -16.82 -17.14 -16.79
C TYR A 284 -15.58 -16.21 -16.81
N MET A 285 -15.42 -15.36 -17.83
CA MET A 285 -14.32 -14.40 -17.94
C MET A 285 -14.52 -13.21 -17.00
N TYR A 286 -14.48 -13.46 -15.67
CA TYR A 286 -14.55 -12.47 -14.59
C TYR A 286 -13.82 -12.99 -13.34
N GLY A 287 -13.70 -12.17 -12.28
CA GLY A 287 -13.07 -12.54 -11.04
C GLY A 287 -11.66 -13.12 -11.22
N ASP A 288 -11.36 -14.21 -10.54
CA ASP A 288 -10.03 -14.85 -10.55
C ASP A 288 -9.62 -15.35 -11.94
N LYS A 289 -10.57 -15.82 -12.75
CA LYS A 289 -10.26 -16.30 -14.10
C LYS A 289 -9.78 -15.17 -15.02
N LEU A 290 -10.43 -14.02 -14.96
CA LEU A 290 -10.00 -12.83 -15.69
C LEU A 290 -8.63 -12.35 -15.19
N LYS A 291 -8.43 -12.29 -13.88
CA LYS A 291 -7.14 -11.95 -13.28
C LYS A 291 -6.05 -12.92 -13.72
N ALA A 292 -6.31 -14.22 -13.67
CA ALA A 292 -5.37 -15.25 -14.15
C ALA A 292 -5.04 -15.12 -15.64
N SER A 293 -6.02 -14.73 -16.49
CA SER A 293 -5.79 -14.48 -17.91
C SER A 293 -4.86 -13.29 -18.13
N LEU A 294 -5.06 -12.19 -17.41
CA LEU A 294 -4.19 -11.02 -17.46
C LEU A 294 -2.76 -11.34 -16.99
N ILE A 295 -2.64 -12.12 -15.92
CA ILE A 295 -1.34 -12.57 -15.38
C ILE A 295 -0.64 -13.49 -16.40
N LYS A 296 -1.35 -14.43 -16.99
CA LYS A 296 -0.81 -15.37 -18.01
C LYS A 296 -0.28 -14.63 -19.23
N GLY A 297 -0.96 -13.57 -19.66
CA GLY A 297 -0.55 -12.77 -20.80
C GLY A 297 0.49 -11.69 -20.47
N ALA A 298 0.90 -11.55 -19.21
CA ALA A 298 1.81 -10.48 -18.81
C ALA A 298 3.18 -10.61 -19.47
N GLY A 299 3.69 -9.50 -20.03
CA GLY A 299 4.97 -9.43 -20.72
C GLY A 299 6.14 -9.17 -19.78
N GLU A 300 7.31 -9.74 -20.09
CA GLU A 300 8.52 -9.66 -19.25
C GLU A 300 9.51 -8.55 -19.68
N ASN A 301 9.05 -7.49 -20.35
CA ASN A 301 9.90 -6.54 -21.07
C ASN A 301 10.26 -5.27 -20.28
N VAL A 302 10.07 -5.22 -18.97
CA VAL A 302 10.36 -4.04 -18.14
C VAL A 302 11.53 -4.28 -17.20
N PHE A 303 12.44 -3.31 -17.16
CA PHE A 303 13.57 -3.33 -16.22
C PHE A 303 13.12 -2.80 -14.85
N THR A 304 13.42 -3.54 -13.80
CA THR A 304 13.24 -3.05 -12.44
C THR A 304 14.26 -1.95 -12.14
N ALA A 305 13.78 -0.78 -11.76
CA ALA A 305 14.63 0.26 -11.21
C ALA A 305 14.91 -0.09 -9.74
N VAL A 306 15.86 -1.01 -9.51
CA VAL A 306 16.34 -1.30 -8.16
C VAL A 306 17.77 -0.79 -8.09
N SER A 307 18.03 0.17 -7.27
CA SER A 307 19.19 0.42 -6.44
C SER A 307 19.54 1.88 -6.29
N ARG A 308 19.77 2.29 -5.05
CA ARG A 308 20.34 3.59 -4.66
C ARG A 308 21.87 3.66 -4.77
N THR A 309 22.54 2.57 -5.10
CA THR A 309 23.99 2.54 -5.25
C THR A 309 24.37 2.36 -6.71
N ALA A 310 25.17 3.28 -7.22
CA ALA A 310 25.63 3.36 -8.61
C ALA A 310 26.50 2.17 -9.08
N SER A 311 26.60 1.08 -8.30
CA SER A 311 27.47 -0.07 -8.60
C SER A 311 26.74 -1.37 -8.98
N GLU A 312 25.41 -1.42 -8.93
CA GLU A 312 24.69 -2.62 -9.35
C GLU A 312 24.31 -2.53 -10.82
N LYS A 313 24.95 -3.38 -11.61
CA LYS A 313 24.66 -3.58 -13.03
C LYS A 313 23.18 -3.93 -13.19
N THR A 314 22.47 -3.22 -14.07
CA THR A 314 21.13 -3.55 -14.52
C THR A 314 21.06 -5.03 -14.90
N SER A 315 20.50 -5.86 -14.01
CA SER A 315 20.32 -7.27 -14.30
C SER A 315 19.19 -7.42 -15.32
N LYS A 316 19.52 -7.97 -16.49
CA LYS A 316 18.54 -8.38 -17.51
C LYS A 316 17.72 -9.62 -17.09
N ASN A 317 17.97 -10.20 -15.92
CA ASN A 317 17.28 -11.40 -15.42
C ASN A 317 16.40 -11.07 -14.22
N THR A 318 15.38 -10.23 -14.41
CA THR A 318 14.33 -10.09 -13.40
C THR A 318 13.48 -11.34 -13.44
N LYS A 319 13.57 -12.17 -12.38
CA LYS A 319 12.72 -13.36 -12.25
C LYS A 319 11.29 -12.90 -11.93
N TYR A 320 10.31 -13.40 -12.67
CA TYR A 320 8.89 -13.18 -12.44
C TYR A 320 8.26 -14.41 -11.73
N PRO A 321 7.28 -14.20 -10.83
CA PRO A 321 6.84 -12.90 -10.30
C PRO A 321 7.81 -12.30 -9.30
N ASN A 322 7.73 -10.98 -9.09
CA ASN A 322 8.50 -10.27 -8.05
C ASN A 322 7.68 -9.10 -7.46
N PRO A 323 8.04 -8.62 -6.25
CA PRO A 323 7.23 -7.62 -5.54
C PRO A 323 7.24 -6.22 -6.16
N VAL A 324 8.02 -5.96 -7.21
CA VAL A 324 8.11 -4.66 -7.87
C VAL A 324 7.21 -4.58 -9.11
N THR A 325 7.18 -5.66 -9.89
CA THR A 325 6.49 -5.72 -11.18
C THR A 325 5.36 -6.74 -11.22
N GLY A 326 5.18 -7.49 -10.14
CA GLY A 326 4.27 -8.62 -10.14
C GLY A 326 4.66 -9.65 -11.20
N TRP A 327 3.71 -10.01 -12.02
CA TRP A 327 3.88 -10.96 -13.13
C TRP A 327 4.36 -10.30 -14.43
N GLY A 328 4.51 -8.97 -14.46
CA GLY A 328 5.02 -8.25 -15.63
C GLY A 328 4.06 -7.19 -16.16
N THR A 329 4.29 -6.76 -17.41
CA THR A 329 3.50 -5.70 -18.06
C THR A 329 2.20 -6.22 -18.62
N LEU A 330 1.15 -5.40 -18.57
CA LEU A 330 -0.11 -5.67 -19.22
C LEU A 330 0.10 -5.93 -20.73
N CYS A 331 -0.33 -7.09 -21.21
CA CYS A 331 -0.45 -7.42 -22.62
C CYS A 331 -1.82 -8.05 -22.91
N LEU A 332 -2.75 -7.25 -23.46
CA LEU A 332 -4.10 -7.73 -23.71
C LEU A 332 -4.16 -8.84 -24.75
N LEU A 333 -3.33 -8.76 -25.80
CA LEU A 333 -3.34 -9.74 -26.87
C LEU A 333 -3.01 -11.14 -26.38
N ASP A 334 -1.99 -11.25 -25.54
CA ASP A 334 -1.54 -12.54 -24.99
C ASP A 334 -2.41 -13.00 -23.81
N SER A 335 -3.32 -12.14 -23.31
CA SER A 335 -4.27 -12.46 -22.25
C SER A 335 -5.56 -13.15 -22.78
N ILE A 336 -5.78 -13.14 -24.09
CA ILE A 336 -6.91 -13.87 -24.71
C ILE A 336 -6.55 -15.36 -24.74
N PRO A 337 -7.38 -16.23 -24.13
CA PRO A 337 -7.12 -17.67 -24.07
C PRO A 337 -7.08 -18.38 -25.42
#